data_3cdb3b654123ee54cb6ad6be2911c0bc
#
_entry.id   3cdb3b654123ee54cb6ad6be2911c0bc
#
_cell.length_a   1.000
_cell.length_b   1.000
_cell.length_c   1.000
_cell.angle_alpha   90.00
_cell.angle_beta   90.00
_cell.angle_gamma   90.00
#
_symmetry.space_group_name_H-M   'P 1'
#
loop_
_entity.id
_entity.type
_entity.pdbx_description
1 polymer ?
#
loop_
_entity_poly.entity_id
_entity_poly.type
_entity_poly.pdbx_seq_one_letter_code
_entity_poly.pdbx_strand_id
1 'polypeptide(L)'
;MVIARNPEASLQGWPPGVAECGLSPRPNAMRLSQFHLRTEKETPADAEIISHKLMLKAGMVRKLAAGLYTWSPLGLRVLRKIEAVVREEMNRAGAIEMAMPSIQPKELWEETGRWAKFGPQLLKIRDRKDQDYCFTPTAEEAVTDFFRQEVASYKQLPLNFYQITSK
;
A
#
# COMPACT_ATOMS: atom_id res chain seq x y z
N MET A 1 8.14 -4.17 14.25
CA MET A 1 9.43 -4.90 14.30
C MET A 1 10.17 -4.54 13.01
N VAL A 2 11.02 -3.54 13.10
CA VAL A 2 11.83 -3.05 11.97
C VAL A 2 13.01 -4.00 11.86
N ILE A 3 13.07 -4.81 10.81
CA ILE A 3 14.27 -5.56 10.46
C ILE A 3 15.17 -4.60 9.68
N ALA A 4 16.10 -3.97 10.38
CA ALA A 4 17.22 -3.29 9.74
C ALA A 4 18.01 -4.34 8.96
N ARG A 5 18.00 -4.29 7.63
CA ARG A 5 18.90 -5.09 6.80
C ARG A 5 20.30 -4.51 6.95
N ASN A 6 21.18 -5.29 7.55
CA ASN A 6 22.62 -5.05 7.57
C ASN A 6 23.12 -5.10 6.11
N PRO A 7 23.74 -4.04 5.56
CA PRO A 7 24.24 -4.03 4.18
C PRO A 7 25.45 -4.93 3.94
N GLU A 8 26.01 -5.55 4.98
CA GLU A 8 27.18 -6.44 4.89
C GLU A 8 26.88 -7.92 5.13
N ALA A 9 25.64 -8.37 4.94
CA ALA A 9 25.36 -9.80 4.91
C ALA A 9 26.10 -10.42 3.72
N SER A 10 27.28 -10.98 4.00
CA SER A 10 28.15 -11.68 3.07
C SER A 10 27.36 -12.72 2.27
N LEU A 11 27.55 -12.74 0.96
CA LEU A 11 27.03 -13.71 0.00
C LEU A 11 27.66 -15.13 0.21
N GLN A 12 27.97 -15.50 1.44
CA GLN A 12 28.48 -16.81 1.81
C GLN A 12 27.30 -17.78 1.94
N GLY A 13 27.02 -18.50 0.87
CA GLY A 13 26.02 -19.58 0.87
C GLY A 13 25.32 -19.83 -0.47
N TRP A 14 25.65 -19.09 -1.51
CA TRP A 14 25.16 -19.37 -2.84
C TRP A 14 26.06 -20.38 -3.57
N PRO A 15 25.51 -21.39 -4.25
CA PRO A 15 26.32 -22.34 -4.99
C PRO A 15 27.17 -21.63 -6.06
N PRO A 16 28.43 -22.05 -6.26
CA PRO A 16 29.28 -21.49 -7.28
C PRO A 16 28.67 -21.77 -8.68
N GLY A 17 28.42 -20.72 -9.45
CA GLY A 17 27.80 -20.79 -10.78
C GLY A 17 26.69 -19.78 -11.04
N VAL A 18 26.14 -19.14 -10.02
CA VAL A 18 25.09 -18.11 -10.19
C VAL A 18 25.67 -16.70 -10.38
N ALA A 19 26.96 -16.53 -10.07
CA ALA A 19 27.66 -15.23 -10.17
C ALA A 19 28.13 -14.83 -11.58
N GLU A 20 28.08 -15.75 -12.57
CA GLU A 20 28.58 -15.48 -13.92
C GLU A 20 27.52 -15.22 -14.98
N CYS A 21 26.27 -14.97 -14.61
CA CYS A 21 25.38 -14.33 -15.55
C CYS A 21 25.75 -12.85 -15.64
N GLY A 22 26.67 -12.51 -16.54
CA GLY A 22 27.28 -11.20 -16.78
C GLY A 22 26.32 -10.07 -17.19
N LEU A 23 25.23 -9.97 -16.48
CA LEU A 23 24.25 -8.91 -16.53
C LEU A 23 24.40 -8.05 -15.28
N SER A 24 25.43 -7.21 -15.28
CA SER A 24 25.36 -6.05 -14.39
C SER A 24 24.05 -5.31 -14.73
N PRO A 25 23.14 -5.13 -13.78
CA PRO A 25 21.90 -4.41 -14.06
C PRO A 25 22.27 -2.99 -14.46
N ARG A 26 22.12 -2.65 -15.74
CA ARG A 26 22.12 -1.25 -16.16
C ARG A 26 20.93 -0.61 -15.42
N PRO A 27 21.14 0.39 -14.57
CA PRO A 27 20.14 0.81 -13.60
C PRO A 27 18.82 1.33 -14.21
N ASN A 28 18.70 1.46 -15.54
CA ASN A 28 17.49 2.02 -16.16
C ASN A 28 17.06 1.41 -17.51
N ALA A 29 17.68 0.33 -17.99
CA ALA A 29 17.27 -0.27 -19.26
C ALA A 29 16.37 -1.49 -19.05
N MET A 30 15.06 -1.32 -19.17
CA MET A 30 14.09 -2.42 -19.17
C MET A 30 13.97 -3.00 -20.60
N ARG A 31 14.32 -4.28 -20.76
CA ARG A 31 14.06 -5.00 -22.01
C ARG A 31 12.66 -5.60 -21.97
N LEU A 32 11.82 -5.33 -22.98
CA LEU A 32 10.48 -5.90 -23.06
C LEU A 32 10.46 -7.43 -23.05
N SER A 33 11.51 -8.07 -23.60
CA SER A 33 11.68 -9.52 -23.57
C SER A 33 11.85 -10.12 -22.17
N GLN A 34 12.21 -9.28 -21.18
CA GLN A 34 12.40 -9.66 -19.78
C GLN A 34 11.32 -9.08 -18.86
N PHE A 35 10.36 -8.37 -19.44
CA PHE A 35 9.31 -7.71 -18.71
C PHE A 35 7.95 -8.34 -19.00
N HIS A 36 7.27 -8.81 -17.97
CA HIS A 36 5.94 -9.38 -18.16
C HIS A 36 4.95 -8.29 -18.52
N LEU A 37 4.55 -8.25 -19.79
CA LEU A 37 3.53 -7.36 -20.32
C LEU A 37 2.55 -8.18 -21.17
N ARG A 38 1.30 -8.23 -20.71
CA ARG A 38 0.20 -8.83 -21.45
C ARG A 38 -0.91 -7.81 -21.62
N THR A 39 -1.14 -7.40 -22.83
CA THR A 39 -2.28 -6.54 -23.21
C THR A 39 -3.49 -7.38 -23.61
N GLU A 40 -4.68 -6.79 -23.58
CA GLU A 40 -5.91 -7.44 -24.02
C GLU A 40 -6.59 -6.64 -25.12
N LYS A 41 -7.11 -7.35 -26.12
CA LYS A 41 -7.83 -6.72 -27.23
C LYS A 41 -9.24 -6.34 -26.82
N GLU A 42 -9.88 -7.21 -26.05
CA GLU A 42 -11.25 -7.02 -25.60
C GLU A 42 -11.32 -6.40 -24.22
N THR A 43 -12.41 -5.73 -23.95
CA THR A 43 -12.67 -5.14 -22.62
C THR A 43 -13.76 -5.96 -21.96
N PRO A 44 -13.61 -6.36 -20.69
CA PRO A 44 -14.68 -7.00 -19.94
C PRO A 44 -15.95 -6.13 -19.95
N ALA A 45 -17.11 -6.76 -20.10
CA ALA A 45 -18.40 -6.08 -20.22
C ALA A 45 -18.76 -5.24 -18.98
N ASP A 46 -18.21 -5.60 -17.83
CA ASP A 46 -18.41 -4.93 -16.54
C ASP A 46 -17.54 -3.68 -16.35
N ALA A 47 -16.65 -3.37 -17.29
CA ALA A 47 -15.87 -2.15 -17.24
C ALA A 47 -16.64 -1.00 -17.92
N GLU A 48 -17.17 -0.07 -17.13
CA GLU A 48 -17.94 1.07 -17.65
C GLU A 48 -17.07 2.30 -17.93
N ILE A 49 -16.19 2.64 -16.98
CA ILE A 49 -15.36 3.85 -17.01
C ILE A 49 -14.20 3.68 -17.99
N ILE A 50 -13.95 4.69 -18.82
CA ILE A 50 -12.90 4.67 -19.86
C ILE A 50 -11.52 4.38 -19.28
N SER A 51 -11.15 5.01 -18.16
CA SER A 51 -9.85 4.77 -17.50
C SER A 51 -9.70 3.31 -17.07
N HIS A 52 -10.74 2.70 -16.51
CA HIS A 52 -10.74 1.29 -16.13
C HIS A 52 -10.57 0.38 -17.37
N LYS A 53 -11.31 0.66 -18.45
CA LYS A 53 -11.16 -0.05 -19.74
C LYS A 53 -9.72 0.00 -20.25
N LEU A 54 -9.12 1.18 -20.24
CA LEU A 54 -7.76 1.38 -20.72
C LEU A 54 -6.72 0.68 -19.82
N MET A 55 -6.89 0.72 -18.50
CA MET A 55 -6.01 0.01 -17.57
C MET A 55 -6.05 -1.51 -17.76
N LEU A 56 -7.23 -2.08 -17.97
CA LEU A 56 -7.40 -3.50 -18.27
C LEU A 56 -6.75 -3.87 -19.61
N LYS A 57 -7.03 -3.11 -20.69
CA LYS A 57 -6.45 -3.33 -22.02
C LYS A 57 -4.93 -3.21 -22.02
N ALA A 58 -4.39 -2.21 -21.35
CA ALA A 58 -2.95 -2.01 -21.22
C ALA A 58 -2.28 -3.06 -20.33
N GLY A 59 -3.03 -3.94 -19.71
CA GLY A 59 -2.52 -4.96 -18.81
C GLY A 59 -1.94 -4.41 -17.51
N MET A 60 -2.41 -3.24 -17.06
CA MET A 60 -1.96 -2.61 -15.81
C MET A 60 -2.56 -3.25 -14.57
N VAL A 61 -3.80 -3.72 -14.68
CA VAL A 61 -4.53 -4.38 -13.58
C VAL A 61 -5.21 -5.65 -14.06
N ARG A 62 -5.44 -6.58 -13.14
CA ARG A 62 -6.25 -7.79 -13.35
C ARG A 62 -7.27 -7.91 -12.23
N LYS A 63 -8.51 -8.15 -12.61
CA LYS A 63 -9.59 -8.36 -11.65
C LYS A 63 -9.40 -9.69 -10.92
N LEU A 64 -9.42 -9.64 -9.60
CA LEU A 64 -9.43 -10.81 -8.73
C LEU A 64 -10.86 -11.15 -8.31
N ALA A 65 -11.59 -10.11 -7.85
CA ALA A 65 -13.00 -10.17 -7.49
C ALA A 65 -13.64 -8.80 -7.71
N ALA A 66 -14.93 -8.66 -7.43
CA ALA A 66 -15.61 -7.36 -7.47
C ALA A 66 -14.92 -6.37 -6.53
N GLY A 67 -14.42 -5.25 -7.05
CA GLY A 67 -13.68 -4.23 -6.30
C GLY A 67 -12.22 -4.61 -5.95
N LEU A 68 -11.77 -5.84 -6.22
CA LEU A 68 -10.43 -6.29 -5.90
C LEU A 68 -9.61 -6.52 -7.18
N TYR A 69 -8.45 -5.86 -7.25
CA TYR A 69 -7.57 -5.89 -8.42
C TYR A 69 -6.12 -6.18 -8.03
N THR A 70 -5.47 -6.99 -8.84
CA THR A 70 -4.02 -7.19 -8.77
C THR A 70 -3.34 -6.19 -9.70
N TRP A 71 -2.41 -5.41 -9.20
CA TRP A 71 -1.55 -4.56 -10.01
C TRP A 71 -0.49 -5.40 -10.73
N SER A 72 -0.46 -5.32 -12.04
CA SER A 72 0.62 -5.95 -12.84
C SER A 72 1.93 -5.18 -12.67
N PRO A 73 3.08 -5.74 -13.13
CA PRO A 73 4.34 -5.02 -13.08
C PRO A 73 4.31 -3.64 -13.74
N LEU A 74 3.61 -3.49 -14.87
CA LEU A 74 3.45 -2.19 -15.53
C LEU A 74 2.56 -1.24 -14.71
N GLY A 75 1.42 -1.71 -14.25
CA GLY A 75 0.50 -0.93 -13.43
C GLY A 75 1.14 -0.47 -12.14
N LEU A 76 1.89 -1.34 -11.46
CA LEU A 76 2.61 -1.00 -10.23
C LEU A 76 3.68 0.11 -10.48
N ARG A 77 4.35 0.10 -11.63
CA ARG A 77 5.29 1.18 -11.97
C ARG A 77 4.60 2.52 -12.14
N VAL A 78 3.42 2.53 -12.78
CA VAL A 78 2.61 3.76 -12.93
C VAL A 78 2.13 4.23 -11.57
N LEU A 79 1.58 3.32 -10.75
CA LEU A 79 1.14 3.63 -9.39
C LEU A 79 2.26 4.28 -8.57
N ARG A 80 3.45 3.68 -8.55
CA ARG A 80 4.60 4.23 -7.82
C ARG A 80 5.05 5.61 -8.30
N LYS A 81 4.88 5.92 -9.57
CA LYS A 81 5.14 7.28 -10.08
C LYS A 81 4.12 8.28 -9.55
N ILE A 82 2.85 7.90 -9.51
CA ILE A 82 1.79 8.73 -8.94
C ILE A 82 2.05 8.93 -7.44
N GLU A 83 2.35 7.87 -6.71
CA GLU A 83 2.72 7.93 -5.29
C GLU A 83 3.91 8.87 -5.05
N ALA A 84 4.91 8.84 -5.93
CA ALA A 84 6.08 9.71 -5.81
C ALA A 84 5.71 11.18 -5.96
N VAL A 85 4.83 11.52 -6.93
CA VAL A 85 4.34 12.89 -7.12
C VAL A 85 3.53 13.35 -5.91
N VAL A 86 2.60 12.51 -5.43
CA VAL A 86 1.79 12.83 -4.24
C VAL A 86 2.70 13.04 -3.02
N ARG A 87 3.68 12.16 -2.83
CA ARG A 87 4.64 12.25 -1.71
C ARG A 87 5.46 13.54 -1.77
N GLU A 88 5.92 13.91 -2.96
CA GLU A 88 6.66 15.15 -3.15
C GLU A 88 5.82 16.37 -2.78
N GLU A 89 4.57 16.45 -3.23
CA GLU A 89 3.68 17.57 -2.93
C GLU A 89 3.29 17.62 -1.44
N MET A 90 3.00 16.49 -0.83
CA MET A 90 2.69 16.42 0.61
C MET A 90 3.88 16.85 1.47
N ASN A 91 5.09 16.38 1.14
CA ASN A 91 6.31 16.78 1.83
C ASN A 91 6.61 18.29 1.64
N ARG A 92 6.37 18.82 0.43
CA ARG A 92 6.52 20.26 0.15
C ARG A 92 5.54 21.09 0.98
N ALA A 93 4.34 20.57 1.25
CA ALA A 93 3.37 21.20 2.13
C ALA A 93 3.70 21.05 3.63
N GLY A 94 4.83 20.41 3.98
CA GLY A 94 5.24 20.18 5.37
C GLY A 94 4.50 19.04 6.07
N ALA A 95 3.82 18.16 5.34
CA ALA A 95 3.18 16.99 5.91
C ALA A 95 4.20 15.86 6.13
N ILE A 96 3.97 15.04 7.14
CA ILE A 96 4.85 13.94 7.58
C ILE A 96 4.23 12.61 7.19
N GLU A 97 4.94 11.81 6.38
CA GLU A 97 4.48 10.48 5.99
C GLU A 97 4.57 9.50 7.15
N MET A 98 3.51 8.73 7.35
CA MET A 98 3.48 7.63 8.29
C MET A 98 2.83 6.41 7.68
N ALA A 99 3.00 5.25 8.29
CA ALA A 99 2.35 4.01 7.90
C ALA A 99 1.59 3.43 9.09
N MET A 100 0.29 3.29 8.94
CA MET A 100 -0.57 2.72 9.96
C MET A 100 -1.06 1.33 9.54
N PRO A 101 -1.34 0.42 10.50
CA PRO A 101 -1.90 -0.89 10.22
C PRO A 101 -3.25 -0.79 9.51
N SER A 102 -3.47 -1.68 8.54
CA SER A 102 -4.77 -1.83 7.87
C SER A 102 -5.80 -2.58 8.74
N ILE A 103 -5.37 -3.18 9.83
CA ILE A 103 -6.22 -3.85 10.81
C ILE A 103 -6.10 -3.09 12.11
N GLN A 104 -7.25 -2.74 12.69
CA GLN A 104 -7.33 -1.97 13.93
C GLN A 104 -8.15 -2.73 14.98
N PRO A 105 -7.77 -2.60 16.27
CA PRO A 105 -8.51 -3.22 17.36
C PRO A 105 -9.86 -2.53 17.56
N LYS A 106 -10.84 -3.29 18.02
CA LYS A 106 -12.23 -2.86 18.26
C LYS A 106 -12.32 -1.68 19.21
N GLU A 107 -11.47 -1.66 20.22
CA GLU A 107 -11.48 -0.68 21.33
C GLU A 107 -11.38 0.76 20.81
N LEU A 108 -10.52 1.03 19.81
CA LEU A 108 -10.39 2.34 19.20
C LEU A 108 -11.69 2.81 18.54
N TRP A 109 -12.42 1.88 17.95
CA TRP A 109 -13.70 2.13 17.27
C TRP A 109 -14.87 2.23 18.23
N GLU A 110 -14.79 1.56 19.37
CA GLU A 110 -15.78 1.67 20.44
C GLU A 110 -15.67 3.02 21.17
N GLU A 111 -14.45 3.51 21.39
CA GLU A 111 -14.20 4.82 22.01
C GLU A 111 -14.91 5.95 21.25
N THR A 112 -14.92 5.90 19.92
CA THR A 112 -15.62 6.87 19.06
C THR A 112 -17.10 6.53 18.83
N GLY A 113 -17.55 5.37 19.29
CA GLY A 113 -18.89 4.82 19.02
C GLY A 113 -19.10 4.38 17.57
N ARG A 114 -18.06 4.39 16.74
CA ARG A 114 -18.15 4.03 15.31
C ARG A 114 -18.25 2.53 15.08
N TRP A 115 -17.81 1.69 16.02
CA TRP A 115 -17.95 0.23 15.91
C TRP A 115 -19.38 -0.23 15.63
N ALA A 116 -20.35 0.37 16.30
CA ALA A 116 -21.77 0.08 16.10
C ALA A 116 -22.38 0.87 14.94
N LYS A 117 -22.02 2.17 14.83
CA LYS A 117 -22.63 3.09 13.85
C LYS A 117 -22.21 2.81 12.40
N PHE A 118 -21.02 2.25 12.17
CA PHE A 118 -20.52 1.98 10.83
C PHE A 118 -21.31 0.88 10.12
N GLY A 119 -21.97 0.01 10.89
CA GLY A 119 -22.88 -1.00 10.37
C GLY A 119 -22.18 -2.14 9.58
N PRO A 120 -22.89 -2.73 8.61
CA PRO A 120 -22.40 -3.91 7.86
C PRO A 120 -21.23 -3.61 6.90
N GLN A 121 -20.95 -2.34 6.64
CA GLN A 121 -19.83 -1.93 5.77
C GLN A 121 -18.47 -2.10 6.46
N LEU A 122 -18.45 -2.20 7.79
CA LEU A 122 -17.23 -2.46 8.55
C LEU A 122 -16.89 -3.94 8.48
N LEU A 123 -15.80 -4.29 7.80
CA LEU A 123 -15.30 -5.65 7.77
C LEU A 123 -14.71 -6.02 9.13
N LYS A 124 -15.49 -6.71 9.96
CA LYS A 124 -15.10 -7.17 11.29
C LYS A 124 -14.40 -8.51 11.19
N ILE A 125 -13.33 -8.67 11.94
CA ILE A 125 -12.46 -9.84 11.96
C ILE A 125 -12.32 -10.28 13.41
N ARG A 126 -12.33 -11.59 13.66
CA ARG A 126 -12.03 -12.16 14.97
C ARG A 126 -10.78 -13.03 14.86
N ASP A 127 -9.85 -12.85 15.78
CA ASP A 127 -8.64 -13.65 15.83
C ASP A 127 -8.83 -14.98 16.58
N ARG A 128 -7.77 -15.78 16.66
CA ARG A 128 -7.78 -17.08 17.37
C ARG A 128 -7.91 -16.97 18.88
N LYS A 129 -7.79 -15.77 19.44
CA LYS A 129 -7.91 -15.46 20.86
C LYS A 129 -9.26 -14.81 21.18
N ASP A 130 -10.22 -14.87 20.25
CA ASP A 130 -11.54 -14.23 20.35
C ASP A 130 -11.50 -12.69 20.50
N GLN A 131 -10.40 -12.06 20.04
CA GLN A 131 -10.33 -10.61 20.01
C GLN A 131 -10.90 -10.06 18.71
N ASP A 132 -11.68 -9.01 18.81
CA ASP A 132 -12.35 -8.36 17.69
C ASP A 132 -11.46 -7.27 17.10
N TYR A 133 -11.37 -7.26 15.78
CA TYR A 133 -10.66 -6.27 14.97
C TYR A 133 -11.55 -5.85 13.80
N CYS A 134 -11.15 -4.80 13.09
CA CYS A 134 -11.72 -4.47 11.79
C CYS A 134 -10.65 -4.19 10.75
N PHE A 135 -10.98 -4.46 9.50
CA PHE A 135 -10.22 -3.92 8.38
C PHE A 135 -10.59 -2.45 8.23
N THR A 136 -9.58 -1.59 8.30
CA THR A 136 -9.74 -0.14 8.44
C THR A 136 -10.30 0.50 7.16
N PRO A 137 -11.53 1.01 7.16
CA PRO A 137 -12.04 1.82 6.05
C PRO A 137 -11.43 3.22 6.06
N THR A 138 -11.11 3.74 7.25
CA THR A 138 -10.51 5.04 7.50
C THR A 138 -9.51 4.94 8.64
N ALA A 139 -8.57 5.88 8.76
CA ALA A 139 -7.47 5.76 9.73
C ALA A 139 -7.51 6.82 10.84
N GLU A 140 -8.62 7.55 10.98
CA GLU A 140 -8.76 8.64 11.96
C GLU A 140 -8.54 8.16 13.39
N GLU A 141 -9.06 6.98 13.74
CA GLU A 141 -8.90 6.41 15.08
C GLU A 141 -7.42 6.13 15.37
N ALA A 142 -6.71 5.49 14.43
CA ALA A 142 -5.31 5.13 14.62
C ALA A 142 -4.40 6.36 14.67
N VAL A 143 -4.61 7.35 13.81
CA VAL A 143 -3.79 8.57 13.81
C VAL A 143 -4.06 9.42 15.06
N THR A 144 -5.31 9.44 15.55
CA THR A 144 -5.65 10.15 16.77
C THR A 144 -5.03 9.49 18.00
N ASP A 145 -5.04 8.16 18.05
CA ASP A 145 -4.38 7.42 19.11
C ASP A 145 -2.86 7.63 19.11
N PHE A 146 -2.24 7.55 17.93
CA PHE A 146 -0.82 7.87 17.77
C PHE A 146 -0.50 9.30 18.22
N PHE A 147 -1.31 10.28 17.79
CA PHE A 147 -1.16 11.67 18.21
C PHE A 147 -1.24 11.83 19.74
N ARG A 148 -2.20 11.17 20.39
CA ARG A 148 -2.39 11.20 21.84
C ARG A 148 -1.18 10.64 22.59
N GLN A 149 -0.51 9.65 22.03
CA GLN A 149 0.67 9.02 22.64
C GLN A 149 1.95 9.85 22.46
N GLU A 150 2.11 10.50 21.30
CA GLU A 150 3.35 11.17 20.90
C GLU A 150 3.39 12.67 21.24
N VAL A 151 2.24 13.35 21.27
CA VAL A 151 2.18 14.79 21.49
C VAL A 151 1.98 15.12 22.95
N ALA A 152 3.05 15.55 23.59
CA ALA A 152 3.03 15.92 25.01
C ALA A 152 2.76 17.42 25.28
N SER A 153 2.88 18.30 24.28
CA SER A 153 2.74 19.74 24.43
C SER A 153 2.14 20.40 23.20
N TYR A 154 1.28 21.40 23.42
CA TYR A 154 0.73 22.25 22.35
C TYR A 154 1.83 22.98 21.54
N LYS A 155 3.04 23.12 22.07
CA LYS A 155 4.17 23.73 21.37
C LYS A 155 4.67 22.87 20.20
N GLN A 156 4.29 21.58 20.14
CA GLN A 156 4.60 20.68 19.05
C GLN A 156 3.64 20.85 17.87
N LEU A 157 2.60 21.66 18.01
CA LEU A 157 1.61 21.93 16.96
C LEU A 157 2.01 23.16 16.11
N PRO A 158 1.58 23.21 14.86
CA PRO A 158 0.73 22.23 14.15
C PRO A 158 1.52 21.01 13.66
N LEU A 159 0.85 19.86 13.61
CA LEU A 159 1.35 18.64 12.99
C LEU A 159 0.36 18.19 11.89
N ASN A 160 0.90 17.79 10.76
CA ASN A 160 0.12 17.27 9.64
C ASN A 160 0.69 15.92 9.21
N PHE A 161 -0.12 14.86 9.31
CA PHE A 161 0.28 13.51 8.94
C PHE A 161 -0.49 13.02 7.71
N TYR A 162 0.17 12.22 6.89
CA TYR A 162 -0.48 11.53 5.78
C TYR A 162 0.01 10.10 5.64
N GLN A 163 -0.75 9.27 4.95
CA GLN A 163 -0.31 7.94 4.53
C GLN A 163 -0.76 7.65 3.11
N ILE A 164 0.02 6.82 2.42
CA ILE A 164 -0.33 6.23 1.13
C ILE A 164 -0.51 4.73 1.37
N THR A 165 -1.74 4.25 1.30
CA THR A 165 -2.08 2.86 1.62
C THR A 165 -3.19 2.32 0.74
N SER A 166 -3.27 1.00 0.62
CA SER A 166 -4.41 0.32 0.01
C SER A 166 -5.56 0.18 1.00
N LYS A 167 -6.78 0.31 0.48
CA LYS A 167 -8.01 0.10 1.23
C LYS A 167 -8.94 -0.85 0.50
#